data_15c499c79ff0433e661e889c80cbf338
#
_entry.id   15c499c79ff0433e661e889c80cbf338
#
_cell.length_a   1.000
_cell.length_b   1.000
_cell.length_c   1.000
_cell.angle_alpha   90.00
_cell.angle_beta   90.00
_cell.angle_gamma   90.00
#
_symmetry.space_group_name_H-M   'P 1'
#
loop_
_entity.id
_entity.type
_entity.pdbx_description
1 polymer ?
#
loop_
_entity_poly.entity_id
_entity_poly.type
_entity_poly.pdbx_seq_one_letter_code
_entity_poly.pdbx_strand_id
1 'polypeptide(L)'
;MTETTPGAKSPFVSRSVLVTGGNRGIGLAIARRLVADGHKVAVTHRGSGAPEGLFGVECDITDNDAVDRAFTEVEQHQGPVEVLVSNAGITADAFMIRMTEERFEKVIDANLTGAFRVAQRAARSMQKNRFGRMIFVGSVSGMWGIGNQSNYAASKAGLIGMARSISREMSKAGVTANVVAPGLIDTDMTRAMDERVQKGALEFIPAKRIGTAEEVAGAVSFLASEDAGYIAGAVIPVDGGMGMGH
;
A
#
# COMPACT_ATOMS: atom_id res chain seq x y z
N MET A 1 14.68 13.45 -34.77
CA MET A 1 13.31 13.57 -34.22
C MET A 1 12.56 12.35 -34.74
N THR A 2 12.44 11.30 -33.95
CA THR A 2 11.66 10.11 -34.29
C THR A 2 10.20 10.40 -33.98
N GLU A 3 9.36 10.47 -35.03
CA GLU A 3 7.90 10.57 -34.89
C GLU A 3 7.40 9.33 -34.16
N THR A 4 6.98 9.52 -32.90
CA THR A 4 6.21 8.52 -32.18
C THR A 4 4.78 8.60 -32.69
N THR A 5 4.34 7.57 -33.38
CA THR A 5 2.94 7.39 -33.82
C THR A 5 2.04 7.35 -32.56
N PRO A 6 1.04 8.27 -32.43
CA PRO A 6 0.12 8.24 -31.31
C PRO A 6 -0.77 6.98 -31.42
N GLY A 7 -0.73 6.10 -30.41
CA GLY A 7 -1.69 4.99 -30.29
C GLY A 7 -1.12 3.57 -30.15
N ALA A 8 0.18 3.35 -30.27
CA ALA A 8 0.77 2.05 -29.93
C ALA A 8 0.79 1.89 -28.41
N LYS A 9 -0.05 0.98 -27.86
CA LYS A 9 0.09 0.57 -26.44
C LYS A 9 1.51 0.07 -26.25
N SER A 10 2.20 0.60 -25.21
CA SER A 10 3.50 0.05 -24.81
C SER A 10 3.34 -1.46 -24.58
N PRO A 11 4.28 -2.31 -25.04
CA PRO A 11 4.20 -3.75 -24.79
C PRO A 11 4.15 -3.99 -23.28
N PHE A 12 3.30 -4.93 -22.87
CA PHE A 12 3.21 -5.31 -21.45
C PHE A 12 4.57 -5.81 -20.97
N VAL A 13 5.01 -5.26 -19.82
CA VAL A 13 6.26 -5.67 -19.16
C VAL A 13 5.93 -6.31 -17.82
N SER A 14 6.25 -7.59 -17.66
CA SER A 14 6.13 -8.27 -16.38
C SER A 14 7.15 -7.72 -15.38
N ARG A 15 6.69 -7.28 -14.22
CA ARG A 15 7.50 -6.65 -13.15
C ARG A 15 7.65 -7.56 -11.95
N SER A 16 8.75 -7.41 -11.22
CA SER A 16 8.96 -8.01 -9.90
C SER A 16 8.27 -7.15 -8.83
N VAL A 17 7.25 -7.71 -8.19
CA VAL A 17 6.39 -7.02 -7.22
C VAL A 17 6.56 -7.61 -5.83
N LEU A 18 6.65 -6.76 -4.82
CA LEU A 18 6.57 -7.15 -3.42
C LEU A 18 5.37 -6.46 -2.76
N VAL A 19 4.46 -7.26 -2.15
CA VAL A 19 3.32 -6.76 -1.38
C VAL A 19 3.52 -7.12 0.09
N THR A 20 3.72 -6.11 0.95
CA THR A 20 3.85 -6.37 2.38
C THR A 20 2.49 -6.67 3.02
N GLY A 21 2.44 -7.72 3.86
CA GLY A 21 1.17 -8.19 4.44
C GLY A 21 0.17 -8.67 3.37
N GLY A 22 0.70 -9.29 2.30
CA GLY A 22 -0.09 -9.74 1.15
C GLY A 22 -0.78 -11.10 1.32
N ASN A 23 -0.77 -11.66 2.51
CA ASN A 23 -1.32 -12.99 2.80
C ASN A 23 -2.82 -13.00 3.15
N ARG A 24 -3.46 -11.84 3.34
CA ARG A 24 -4.89 -11.68 3.64
C ARG A 24 -5.44 -10.30 3.25
N GLY A 25 -6.78 -10.17 3.29
CA GLY A 25 -7.49 -8.91 3.13
C GLY A 25 -7.11 -8.13 1.86
N ILE A 26 -6.95 -6.82 1.97
CA ILE A 26 -6.60 -5.93 0.87
C ILE A 26 -5.28 -6.35 0.20
N GLY A 27 -4.26 -6.69 1.00
CA GLY A 27 -2.96 -7.10 0.47
C GLY A 27 -3.04 -8.35 -0.41
N LEU A 28 -3.86 -9.33 -0.03
CA LEU A 28 -4.07 -10.54 -0.82
C LEU A 28 -4.82 -10.25 -2.13
N ALA A 29 -5.86 -9.42 -2.08
CA ALA A 29 -6.59 -9.01 -3.29
C ALA A 29 -5.66 -8.28 -4.27
N ILE A 30 -4.79 -7.40 -3.75
CA ILE A 30 -3.76 -6.72 -4.54
C ILE A 30 -2.79 -7.74 -5.16
N ALA A 31 -2.26 -8.66 -4.36
CA ALA A 31 -1.31 -9.66 -4.84
C ALA A 31 -1.91 -10.53 -5.96
N ARG A 32 -3.14 -11.03 -5.77
CA ARG A 32 -3.85 -11.83 -6.77
C ARG A 32 -4.14 -11.05 -8.05
N ARG A 33 -4.52 -9.78 -7.92
CA ARG A 33 -4.76 -8.91 -9.07
C ARG A 33 -3.48 -8.71 -9.88
N LEU A 34 -2.35 -8.40 -9.23
CA LEU A 34 -1.07 -8.19 -9.92
C LEU A 34 -0.53 -9.48 -10.56
N VAL A 35 -0.79 -10.67 -9.98
CA VAL A 35 -0.54 -11.96 -10.64
C VAL A 35 -1.41 -12.12 -11.88
N ALA A 36 -2.70 -11.81 -11.80
CA ALA A 36 -3.62 -11.87 -12.95
C ALA A 36 -3.24 -10.87 -14.05
N ASP A 37 -2.64 -9.74 -13.69
CA ASP A 37 -2.09 -8.77 -14.62
C ASP A 37 -0.77 -9.25 -15.27
N GLY A 38 -0.20 -10.41 -14.84
CA GLY A 38 0.99 -11.03 -15.44
C GLY A 38 2.32 -10.68 -14.75
N HIS A 39 2.30 -10.09 -13.56
CA HIS A 39 3.50 -9.78 -12.78
C HIS A 39 3.98 -10.98 -11.96
N LYS A 40 5.28 -10.98 -11.59
CA LYS A 40 5.85 -11.88 -10.60
C LYS A 40 5.63 -11.26 -9.22
N VAL A 41 4.87 -11.92 -8.35
CA VAL A 41 4.44 -11.32 -7.08
C VAL A 41 4.92 -12.16 -5.90
N ALA A 42 5.65 -11.52 -5.01
CA ALA A 42 5.96 -12.02 -3.69
C ALA A 42 5.13 -11.27 -2.63
N VAL A 43 4.79 -11.98 -1.55
CA VAL A 43 4.07 -11.40 -0.41
C VAL A 43 4.83 -11.62 0.89
N THR A 44 4.72 -10.67 1.83
CA THR A 44 5.23 -10.91 3.18
C THR A 44 4.12 -11.36 4.13
N HIS A 45 4.51 -12.16 5.14
CA HIS A 45 3.68 -12.59 6.26
C HIS A 45 4.50 -12.65 7.54
N ARG A 46 3.83 -12.75 8.70
CA ARG A 46 4.48 -12.91 10.02
C ARG A 46 4.25 -14.32 10.57
N GLY A 47 4.75 -15.34 9.84
CA GLY A 47 4.68 -16.74 10.26
C GLY A 47 3.41 -17.52 9.84
N SER A 48 2.38 -16.87 9.27
CA SER A 48 1.13 -17.54 8.85
C SER A 48 1.20 -18.21 7.47
N GLY A 49 2.33 -18.07 6.77
CA GLY A 49 2.50 -18.54 5.40
C GLY A 49 1.82 -17.69 4.34
N ALA A 50 2.08 -18.00 3.08
CA ALA A 50 1.43 -17.39 1.93
C ALA A 50 0.29 -18.29 1.41
N PRO A 51 -0.79 -17.70 0.84
CA PRO A 51 -1.80 -18.46 0.13
C PRO A 51 -1.22 -19.18 -1.09
N GLU A 52 -1.89 -20.27 -1.49
CA GLU A 52 -1.52 -21.05 -2.67
C GLU A 52 -1.36 -20.17 -3.92
N GLY A 53 -0.32 -20.44 -4.69
CA GLY A 53 0.02 -19.71 -5.93
C GLY A 53 0.80 -18.42 -5.71
N LEU A 54 1.15 -18.05 -4.47
CA LEU A 54 1.97 -16.87 -4.16
C LEU A 54 3.29 -17.27 -3.50
N PHE A 55 4.38 -16.65 -3.93
CA PHE A 55 5.66 -16.77 -3.23
C PHE A 55 5.63 -15.94 -1.95
N GLY A 56 5.79 -16.56 -0.80
CA GLY A 56 5.71 -15.91 0.50
C GLY A 56 7.03 -15.90 1.23
N VAL A 57 7.36 -14.77 1.83
CA VAL A 57 8.53 -14.61 2.70
C VAL A 57 8.10 -14.13 4.09
N GLU A 58 8.74 -14.66 5.12
CA GLU A 58 8.47 -14.22 6.48
C GLU A 58 9.20 -12.90 6.76
N CYS A 59 8.45 -11.89 7.18
CA CYS A 59 8.98 -10.56 7.45
C CYS A 59 8.10 -9.79 8.44
N ASP A 60 8.68 -9.39 9.55
CA ASP A 60 8.15 -8.29 10.35
C ASP A 60 8.80 -6.98 9.88
N ILE A 61 8.01 -6.07 9.33
CA ILE A 61 8.52 -4.80 8.82
C ILE A 61 8.98 -3.82 9.90
N THR A 62 8.76 -4.16 11.18
CA THR A 62 9.32 -3.40 12.31
C THR A 62 10.77 -3.79 12.61
N ASP A 63 11.25 -4.90 12.07
CA ASP A 63 12.63 -5.39 12.16
C ASP A 63 13.38 -5.13 10.84
N ASN A 64 14.43 -4.30 10.90
CA ASN A 64 15.23 -3.93 9.74
C ASN A 64 15.97 -5.13 9.12
N ASP A 65 16.48 -6.02 9.95
CA ASP A 65 17.20 -7.20 9.48
C ASP A 65 16.23 -8.19 8.81
N ALA A 66 14.99 -8.32 9.32
CA ALA A 66 13.95 -9.12 8.67
C ALA A 66 13.57 -8.54 7.30
N VAL A 67 13.52 -7.22 7.17
CA VAL A 67 13.29 -6.55 5.89
C VAL A 67 14.40 -6.86 4.89
N ASP A 68 15.66 -6.73 5.29
CA ASP A 68 16.81 -7.02 4.41
C ASP A 68 16.83 -8.49 3.96
N ARG A 69 16.57 -9.44 4.87
CA ARG A 69 16.48 -10.88 4.54
C ARG A 69 15.34 -11.14 3.55
N ALA A 70 14.15 -10.59 3.80
CA ALA A 70 12.98 -10.78 2.94
C ALA A 70 13.23 -10.23 1.53
N PHE A 71 13.79 -9.04 1.39
CA PHE A 71 14.15 -8.50 0.08
C PHE A 71 15.17 -9.36 -0.63
N THR A 72 16.19 -9.84 0.06
CA THR A 72 17.22 -10.72 -0.51
C THR A 72 16.60 -12.00 -1.07
N GLU A 73 15.71 -12.65 -0.32
CA GLU A 73 15.01 -13.86 -0.74
C GLU A 73 14.10 -13.61 -1.96
N VAL A 74 13.35 -12.51 -1.95
CA VAL A 74 12.50 -12.11 -3.08
C VAL A 74 13.35 -11.80 -4.32
N GLU A 75 14.46 -11.06 -4.17
CA GLU A 75 15.35 -10.70 -5.28
C GLU A 75 16.04 -11.93 -5.88
N GLN A 76 16.34 -12.94 -5.09
CA GLN A 76 16.88 -14.24 -5.57
C GLN A 76 15.83 -15.04 -6.36
N HIS A 77 14.55 -14.96 -5.93
CA HIS A 77 13.47 -15.72 -6.56
C HIS A 77 13.00 -15.11 -7.89
N GLN A 78 12.81 -13.78 -7.94
CA GLN A 78 12.13 -13.13 -9.05
C GLN A 78 12.84 -11.90 -9.63
N GLY A 79 14.02 -11.57 -9.13
CA GLY A 79 14.79 -10.38 -9.51
C GLY A 79 14.51 -9.16 -8.64
N PRO A 80 15.23 -8.06 -8.89
CA PRO A 80 15.09 -6.83 -8.11
C PRO A 80 13.65 -6.35 -8.01
N VAL A 81 13.22 -5.90 -6.83
CA VAL A 81 11.87 -5.36 -6.63
C VAL A 81 11.70 -4.07 -7.43
N GLU A 82 10.81 -4.10 -8.42
CA GLU A 82 10.47 -2.97 -9.30
C GLU A 82 9.18 -2.27 -8.87
N VAL A 83 8.26 -3.01 -8.25
CA VAL A 83 7.00 -2.49 -7.69
C VAL A 83 6.91 -2.88 -6.23
N LEU A 84 6.84 -1.91 -5.34
CA LEU A 84 6.60 -2.11 -3.91
C LEU A 84 5.19 -1.66 -3.55
N VAL A 85 4.39 -2.56 -2.99
CA VAL A 85 3.11 -2.24 -2.35
C VAL A 85 3.27 -2.37 -0.84
N SER A 86 3.42 -1.24 -0.17
CA SER A 86 3.50 -1.16 1.29
C SER A 86 2.10 -1.15 1.89
N ASN A 87 1.59 -2.34 2.20
CA ASN A 87 0.23 -2.55 2.72
C ASN A 87 0.19 -2.98 4.19
N ALA A 88 1.24 -3.66 4.70
CA ALA A 88 1.28 -4.13 6.08
C ALA A 88 1.00 -2.98 7.07
N GLY A 89 0.15 -3.26 8.06
CA GLY A 89 -0.21 -2.29 9.07
C GLY A 89 -1.11 -2.89 10.15
N ILE A 90 -1.25 -2.15 11.25
CA ILE A 90 -2.06 -2.51 12.42
C ILE A 90 -2.91 -1.31 12.86
N THR A 91 -3.95 -1.59 13.64
CA THR A 91 -4.69 -0.60 14.42
C THR A 91 -4.55 -0.89 15.91
N ALA A 92 -4.60 0.15 16.74
CA ALA A 92 -4.70 0.02 18.18
C ALA A 92 -5.51 1.22 18.70
N ASP A 93 -6.82 1.18 18.43
CA ASP A 93 -7.75 2.26 18.64
C ASP A 93 -7.96 2.55 20.14
N ALA A 94 -7.99 3.82 20.49
CA ALA A 94 -8.34 4.29 21.84
C ALA A 94 -8.81 5.75 21.78
N PHE A 95 -9.75 6.10 22.66
CA PHE A 95 -10.12 7.50 22.87
C PHE A 95 -8.91 8.30 23.37
N MET A 96 -8.74 9.55 22.93
CA MET A 96 -7.52 10.34 23.13
C MET A 96 -6.99 10.34 24.57
N ILE A 97 -7.86 10.51 25.56
CA ILE A 97 -7.45 10.48 26.98
C ILE A 97 -7.02 9.11 27.51
N ARG A 98 -7.24 8.03 26.74
CA ARG A 98 -6.82 6.66 27.05
C ARG A 98 -5.76 6.14 26.07
N MET A 99 -5.35 6.94 25.10
CA MET A 99 -4.27 6.62 24.18
C MET A 99 -2.94 6.69 24.94
N THR A 100 -2.30 5.55 25.15
CA THR A 100 -0.97 5.51 25.76
C THR A 100 0.11 5.76 24.72
N GLU A 101 1.25 6.27 25.14
CA GLU A 101 2.42 6.47 24.28
C GLU A 101 2.84 5.15 23.60
N GLU A 102 2.89 4.04 24.33
CA GLU A 102 3.20 2.72 23.80
C GLU A 102 2.25 2.31 22.65
N ARG A 103 0.93 2.52 22.82
CA ARG A 103 -0.04 2.25 21.76
C ARG A 103 0.15 3.13 20.55
N PHE A 104 0.47 4.39 20.78
CA PHE A 104 0.73 5.36 19.72
C PHE A 104 1.96 4.95 18.93
N GLU A 105 3.10 4.77 19.60
CA GLU A 105 4.38 4.41 19.01
C GLU A 105 4.32 3.07 18.26
N LYS A 106 3.66 2.06 18.83
CA LYS A 106 3.48 0.76 18.17
C LYS A 106 2.83 0.88 16.80
N VAL A 107 1.82 1.74 16.66
CA VAL A 107 1.15 1.95 15.37
C VAL A 107 2.01 2.78 14.42
N ILE A 108 2.70 3.80 14.92
CA ILE A 108 3.65 4.59 14.13
C ILE A 108 4.78 3.70 13.61
N ASP A 109 5.37 2.88 14.46
CA ASP A 109 6.48 2.00 14.05
C ASP A 109 6.04 1.00 12.98
N ALA A 110 4.90 0.32 13.17
CA ALA A 110 4.42 -0.65 12.20
C ALA A 110 3.97 0.01 10.87
N ASN A 111 3.20 1.10 10.93
CA ASN A 111 2.52 1.61 9.74
C ASN A 111 3.34 2.64 8.96
N LEU A 112 4.16 3.43 9.64
CA LEU A 112 4.93 4.51 9.03
C LEU A 112 6.42 4.18 8.97
N THR A 113 7.04 3.84 10.10
CA THR A 113 8.48 3.52 10.12
C THR A 113 8.74 2.21 9.37
N GLY A 114 7.88 1.21 9.50
CA GLY A 114 7.97 -0.03 8.73
C GLY A 114 7.80 0.20 7.22
N ALA A 115 6.86 1.06 6.82
CA ALA A 115 6.71 1.47 5.43
C ALA A 115 7.95 2.20 4.90
N PHE A 116 8.58 3.04 5.73
CA PHE A 116 9.85 3.69 5.39
C PHE A 116 10.97 2.66 5.19
N ARG A 117 11.13 1.67 6.07
CA ARG A 117 12.17 0.63 5.96
C ARG A 117 12.09 -0.12 4.63
N VAL A 118 10.88 -0.59 4.27
CA VAL A 118 10.69 -1.31 3.00
C VAL A 118 10.86 -0.41 1.78
N ALA A 119 10.42 0.86 1.85
CA ALA A 119 10.63 1.83 0.77
C ALA A 119 12.11 2.15 0.57
N GLN A 120 12.87 2.37 1.66
CA GLN A 120 14.31 2.64 1.61
C GLN A 120 15.07 1.45 1.00
N ARG A 121 14.69 0.22 1.36
CA ARG A 121 15.34 -0.99 0.82
C ARG A 121 15.07 -1.14 -0.68
N ALA A 122 13.84 -0.88 -1.13
CA ALA A 122 13.48 -0.93 -2.55
C ALA A 122 14.12 0.22 -3.36
N ALA A 123 14.27 1.39 -2.78
CA ALA A 123 14.74 2.59 -3.46
C ALA A 123 16.08 2.41 -4.17
N ARG A 124 17.00 1.64 -3.58
CA ARG A 124 18.37 1.43 -4.11
C ARG A 124 18.35 0.73 -5.47
N SER A 125 17.60 -0.36 -5.60
CA SER A 125 17.46 -1.08 -6.87
C SER A 125 16.65 -0.29 -7.89
N MET A 126 15.56 0.35 -7.48
CA MET A 126 14.72 1.18 -8.34
C MET A 126 15.50 2.36 -8.94
N GLN A 127 16.30 3.05 -8.13
CA GLN A 127 17.16 4.15 -8.61
C GLN A 127 18.18 3.67 -9.64
N LYS A 128 18.85 2.53 -9.36
CA LYS A 128 19.86 1.95 -10.25
C LYS A 128 19.25 1.52 -11.59
N ASN A 129 18.07 0.90 -11.55
CA ASN A 129 17.37 0.38 -12.72
C ASN A 129 16.57 1.46 -13.47
N ARG A 130 16.51 2.68 -12.93
CA ARG A 130 15.75 3.81 -13.49
C ARG A 130 14.27 3.51 -13.74
N PHE A 131 13.71 2.67 -12.89
CA PHE A 131 12.29 2.32 -12.86
C PHE A 131 11.88 1.93 -11.44
N GLY A 132 10.73 2.39 -11.00
CA GLY A 132 10.12 1.96 -9.74
C GLY A 132 8.71 2.48 -9.56
N ARG A 133 7.89 1.70 -8.86
CA ARG A 133 6.56 2.08 -8.40
C ARG A 133 6.46 1.79 -6.91
N MET A 134 6.36 2.82 -6.10
CA MET A 134 6.10 2.70 -4.67
C MET A 134 4.65 3.08 -4.40
N ILE A 135 3.85 2.15 -3.91
CA ILE A 135 2.43 2.34 -3.65
C ILE A 135 2.18 2.07 -2.18
N PHE A 136 1.80 3.09 -1.45
CA PHE A 136 1.49 2.98 -0.02
C PHE A 136 -0.02 2.83 0.18
N VAL A 137 -0.44 1.81 0.92
CA VAL A 137 -1.84 1.65 1.30
C VAL A 137 -2.10 2.53 2.53
N GLY A 138 -2.64 3.70 2.26
CA GLY A 138 -3.07 4.68 3.25
C GLY A 138 -4.41 4.33 3.89
N SER A 139 -5.21 5.34 4.14
CA SER A 139 -6.61 5.26 4.60
C SER A 139 -7.26 6.64 4.50
N VAL A 140 -8.58 6.67 4.36
CA VAL A 140 -9.34 7.92 4.56
C VAL A 140 -9.11 8.49 5.95
N SER A 141 -8.81 7.66 6.96
CA SER A 141 -8.46 8.11 8.31
C SER A 141 -7.26 9.04 8.33
N GLY A 142 -6.29 8.86 7.41
CA GLY A 142 -5.13 9.74 7.28
C GLY A 142 -5.43 11.06 6.58
N MET A 143 -6.54 11.17 5.88
CA MET A 143 -6.98 12.38 5.17
C MET A 143 -7.99 13.18 5.99
N TRP A 144 -8.95 12.49 6.57
CA TRP A 144 -10.12 13.09 7.19
C TRP A 144 -10.07 13.07 8.73
N GLY A 145 -9.35 12.09 9.29
CA GLY A 145 -9.37 11.80 10.73
C GLY A 145 -10.62 11.03 11.14
N ILE A 146 -10.43 10.02 12.01
CA ILE A 146 -11.53 9.24 12.60
C ILE A 146 -11.33 9.21 14.11
N GLY A 147 -12.41 9.39 14.86
CA GLY A 147 -12.37 9.32 16.31
C GLY A 147 -11.76 8.01 16.82
N ASN A 148 -11.03 8.03 17.92
CA ASN A 148 -10.31 6.91 18.52
C ASN A 148 -9.08 6.41 17.75
N GLN A 149 -8.72 7.02 16.61
CA GLN A 149 -7.65 6.58 15.71
C GLN A 149 -6.53 7.61 15.58
N SER A 150 -6.21 8.39 16.60
CA SER A 150 -5.18 9.43 16.50
C SER A 150 -3.81 8.89 16.07
N ASN A 151 -3.41 7.70 16.55
CA ASN A 151 -2.19 6.99 16.15
C ASN A 151 -2.27 6.48 14.69
N TYR A 152 -3.36 5.83 14.33
CA TYR A 152 -3.57 5.29 12.99
C TYR A 152 -3.69 6.40 11.95
N ALA A 153 -4.50 7.42 12.22
CA ALA A 153 -4.63 8.58 11.34
C ALA A 153 -3.30 9.30 11.12
N ALA A 154 -2.53 9.54 12.20
CA ALA A 154 -1.20 10.12 12.11
C ALA A 154 -0.25 9.28 11.25
N SER A 155 -0.25 7.95 11.45
CA SER A 155 0.60 7.04 10.67
C SER A 155 0.24 7.08 9.17
N LYS A 156 -1.05 7.07 8.83
CA LYS A 156 -1.53 7.06 7.44
C LYS A 156 -1.40 8.42 6.77
N ALA A 157 -1.54 9.52 7.50
CA ALA A 157 -1.21 10.87 7.03
C ALA A 157 0.29 11.03 6.74
N GLY A 158 1.15 10.47 7.58
CA GLY A 158 2.60 10.46 7.39
C GLY A 158 3.03 9.82 6.07
N LEU A 159 2.34 8.76 5.60
CA LEU A 159 2.60 8.13 4.30
C LEU A 159 2.41 9.12 3.13
N ILE A 160 1.47 10.06 3.23
CA ILE A 160 1.24 11.07 2.20
C ILE A 160 2.45 12.00 2.07
N GLY A 161 2.94 12.51 3.20
CA GLY A 161 4.15 13.34 3.24
C GLY A 161 5.36 12.59 2.70
N MET A 162 5.54 11.34 3.14
CA MET A 162 6.64 10.47 2.71
C MET A 162 6.60 10.20 1.20
N ALA A 163 5.45 9.84 0.64
CA ALA A 163 5.28 9.60 -0.80
C ALA A 163 5.62 10.83 -1.63
N ARG A 164 5.19 12.02 -1.19
CA ARG A 164 5.49 13.30 -1.85
C ARG A 164 6.98 13.63 -1.83
N SER A 165 7.68 13.39 -0.70
CA SER A 165 9.12 13.58 -0.58
C SER A 165 9.89 12.64 -1.51
N ILE A 166 9.60 11.33 -1.45
CA ILE A 166 10.21 10.32 -2.32
C ILE A 166 10.00 10.67 -3.80
N SER A 167 8.81 11.12 -4.19
CA SER A 167 8.54 11.54 -5.57
C SER A 167 9.44 12.70 -6.00
N ARG A 168 9.67 13.71 -5.15
CA ARG A 168 10.57 14.83 -5.46
C ARG A 168 12.02 14.38 -5.63
N GLU A 169 12.45 13.42 -4.85
CA GLU A 169 13.83 12.92 -4.87
C GLU A 169 14.09 11.98 -6.06
N MET A 170 13.12 11.10 -6.39
CA MET A 170 13.37 9.94 -7.23
C MET A 170 12.70 9.99 -8.61
N SER A 171 11.83 10.96 -8.91
CA SER A 171 11.12 11.00 -10.21
C SER A 171 12.08 11.10 -11.40
N LYS A 172 13.22 11.79 -11.27
CA LYS A 172 14.26 11.84 -12.31
C LYS A 172 14.88 10.47 -12.64
N ALA A 173 14.79 9.52 -11.70
CA ALA A 173 15.19 8.13 -11.89
C ALA A 173 14.05 7.23 -12.36
N GLY A 174 12.90 7.79 -12.80
CA GLY A 174 11.76 7.01 -13.27
C GLY A 174 10.96 6.31 -12.16
N VAL A 175 11.16 6.73 -10.90
CA VAL A 175 10.45 6.16 -9.75
C VAL A 175 9.28 7.06 -9.37
N THR A 176 8.09 6.48 -9.23
CA THR A 176 6.90 7.17 -8.69
C THR A 176 6.57 6.63 -7.30
N ALA A 177 6.05 7.50 -6.43
CA ALA A 177 5.56 7.11 -5.12
C ALA A 177 4.17 7.73 -4.89
N ASN A 178 3.17 6.89 -4.62
CA ASN A 178 1.79 7.31 -4.49
C ASN A 178 1.10 6.62 -3.32
N VAL A 179 -0.01 7.16 -2.87
CA VAL A 179 -0.85 6.60 -1.81
C VAL A 179 -2.21 6.20 -2.39
N VAL A 180 -2.65 4.98 -2.12
CA VAL A 180 -4.05 4.59 -2.27
C VAL A 180 -4.69 4.68 -0.90
N ALA A 181 -5.79 5.39 -0.77
CA ALA A 181 -6.48 5.64 0.50
C ALA A 181 -7.84 4.93 0.54
N PRO A 182 -7.90 3.67 1.03
CA PRO A 182 -9.16 2.96 1.17
C PRO A 182 -10.08 3.61 2.21
N GLY A 183 -11.38 3.57 1.95
CA GLY A 183 -12.42 3.83 2.93
C GLY A 183 -12.78 2.58 3.75
N LEU A 184 -14.07 2.37 3.98
CA LEU A 184 -14.58 1.16 4.62
C LEU A 184 -14.62 0.02 3.60
N ILE A 185 -13.73 -0.96 3.75
CA ILE A 185 -13.55 -2.08 2.83
C ILE A 185 -13.92 -3.39 3.52
N ASP A 186 -14.63 -4.29 2.83
CA ASP A 186 -15.01 -5.61 3.34
C ASP A 186 -13.76 -6.49 3.53
N THR A 187 -13.36 -6.62 4.77
CA THR A 187 -12.23 -7.42 5.24
C THR A 187 -12.60 -8.05 6.58
N ASP A 188 -11.79 -9.00 7.06
CA ASP A 188 -11.99 -9.58 8.39
C ASP A 188 -12.03 -8.52 9.49
N MET A 189 -11.25 -7.44 9.33
CA MET A 189 -11.24 -6.31 10.28
C MET A 189 -12.59 -5.59 10.31
N THR A 190 -13.19 -5.34 9.16
CA THR A 190 -14.48 -4.65 9.05
C THR A 190 -15.63 -5.56 9.49
N ARG A 191 -15.57 -6.86 9.16
CA ARG A 191 -16.57 -7.85 9.60
C ARG A 191 -16.60 -8.04 11.11
N ALA A 192 -15.46 -7.82 11.79
CA ALA A 192 -15.35 -7.87 13.25
C ALA A 192 -15.89 -6.61 13.96
N MET A 193 -16.24 -5.55 13.22
CA MET A 193 -16.78 -4.32 13.79
C MET A 193 -18.25 -4.53 14.22
N ASP A 194 -18.67 -3.82 15.27
CA ASP A 194 -20.08 -3.77 15.69
C ASP A 194 -20.97 -3.26 14.54
N GLU A 195 -22.13 -3.92 14.32
CA GLU A 195 -23.06 -3.53 13.26
C GLU A 195 -23.53 -2.07 13.33
N ARG A 196 -23.65 -1.50 14.53
CA ARG A 196 -24.04 -0.09 14.71
C ARG A 196 -22.96 0.84 14.18
N VAL A 197 -21.68 0.47 14.41
CA VAL A 197 -20.53 1.23 13.90
C VAL A 197 -20.47 1.14 12.36
N GLN A 198 -20.70 -0.05 11.80
CA GLN A 198 -20.77 -0.22 10.34
C GLN A 198 -21.91 0.60 9.72
N LYS A 199 -23.12 0.53 10.30
CA LYS A 199 -24.29 1.31 9.84
C LYS A 199 -24.03 2.82 9.93
N GLY A 200 -23.46 3.29 11.05
CA GLY A 200 -23.07 4.68 11.19
C GLY A 200 -22.07 5.15 10.15
N ALA A 201 -21.05 4.32 9.85
CA ALA A 201 -20.06 4.64 8.84
C ALA A 201 -20.71 4.73 7.42
N LEU A 202 -21.67 3.87 7.10
CA LEU A 202 -22.39 3.90 5.82
C LEU A 202 -23.18 5.19 5.58
N GLU A 203 -23.58 5.91 6.64
CA GLU A 203 -24.26 7.20 6.51
C GLU A 203 -23.35 8.25 5.89
N PHE A 204 -22.04 8.19 6.19
CA PHE A 204 -21.03 9.11 5.65
C PHE A 204 -20.47 8.69 4.28
N ILE A 205 -20.79 7.51 3.78
CA ILE A 205 -20.34 7.04 2.47
C ILE A 205 -21.39 7.40 1.42
N PRO A 206 -21.12 8.31 0.47
CA PRO A 206 -22.08 8.67 -0.59
C PRO A 206 -22.54 7.48 -1.43
N ALA A 207 -21.65 6.53 -1.71
CA ALA A 207 -21.97 5.29 -2.45
C ALA A 207 -22.90 4.33 -1.71
N LYS A 208 -23.17 4.57 -0.40
CA LYS A 208 -24.09 3.79 0.46
C LYS A 208 -23.80 2.29 0.52
N ARG A 209 -22.55 1.91 0.32
CA ARG A 209 -22.08 0.53 0.45
C ARG A 209 -20.65 0.46 0.97
N ILE A 210 -20.29 -0.70 1.50
CA ILE A 210 -18.91 -1.05 1.81
C ILE A 210 -18.19 -1.34 0.47
N GLY A 211 -16.95 -0.90 0.31
CA GLY A 211 -16.11 -1.24 -0.84
C GLY A 211 -15.54 -2.64 -0.74
N THR A 212 -15.06 -3.18 -1.85
CA THR A 212 -14.39 -4.48 -1.87
C THR A 212 -12.87 -4.34 -1.91
N ALA A 213 -12.15 -5.37 -1.49
CA ALA A 213 -10.69 -5.39 -1.58
C ALA A 213 -10.20 -5.35 -3.05
N GLU A 214 -11.00 -5.89 -3.98
CA GLU A 214 -10.75 -5.87 -5.43
C GLU A 214 -10.82 -4.46 -6.01
N GLU A 215 -11.71 -3.60 -5.49
CA GLU A 215 -11.77 -2.19 -5.91
C GLU A 215 -10.48 -1.44 -5.54
N VAL A 216 -9.94 -1.72 -4.35
CA VAL A 216 -8.62 -1.19 -3.95
C VAL A 216 -7.51 -1.76 -4.83
N ALA A 217 -7.55 -3.08 -5.11
CA ALA A 217 -6.58 -3.73 -5.97
C ALA A 217 -6.58 -3.16 -7.39
N GLY A 218 -7.72 -2.74 -7.92
CA GLY A 218 -7.82 -2.06 -9.22
C GLY A 218 -7.02 -0.75 -9.27
N ALA A 219 -7.13 0.09 -8.24
CA ALA A 219 -6.36 1.34 -8.15
C ALA A 219 -4.85 1.09 -8.01
N VAL A 220 -4.47 0.07 -7.22
CA VAL A 220 -3.05 -0.34 -7.08
C VAL A 220 -2.50 -0.88 -8.39
N SER A 221 -3.25 -1.73 -9.10
CA SER A 221 -2.88 -2.27 -10.42
C SER A 221 -2.63 -1.15 -11.42
N PHE A 222 -3.51 -0.15 -11.48
CA PHE A 222 -3.31 1.02 -12.32
C PHE A 222 -2.01 1.78 -11.97
N LEU A 223 -1.77 2.05 -10.68
CA LEU A 223 -0.54 2.75 -10.26
C LEU A 223 0.74 1.95 -10.47
N ALA A 224 0.66 0.62 -10.54
CA ALA A 224 1.77 -0.27 -10.85
C ALA A 224 2.13 -0.28 -12.35
N SER A 225 1.21 0.14 -13.21
CA SER A 225 1.34 0.10 -14.67
C SER A 225 2.26 1.19 -15.23
N GLU A 226 2.59 1.06 -16.51
CA GLU A 226 3.32 2.11 -17.27
C GLU A 226 2.46 3.36 -17.46
N ASP A 227 1.13 3.22 -17.57
CA ASP A 227 0.20 4.32 -17.78
C ASP A 227 0.19 5.33 -16.62
N ALA A 228 0.58 4.89 -15.41
CA ALA A 228 0.72 5.74 -14.24
C ALA A 228 2.12 6.40 -14.11
N GLY A 229 2.98 6.29 -15.13
CA GLY A 229 4.36 6.78 -15.09
C GLY A 229 4.52 8.28 -14.81
N TYR A 230 3.48 9.08 -15.03
CA TYR A 230 3.49 10.52 -14.75
C TYR A 230 2.69 10.91 -13.50
N ILE A 231 2.19 9.92 -12.74
CA ILE A 231 1.48 10.13 -11.48
C ILE A 231 2.48 9.96 -10.34
N ALA A 232 2.80 11.04 -9.64
CA ALA A 232 3.79 11.06 -8.57
C ALA A 232 3.34 11.96 -7.41
N GLY A 233 3.38 11.45 -6.19
CA GLY A 233 2.94 12.15 -4.98
C GLY A 233 1.43 12.29 -4.84
N ALA A 234 0.65 11.52 -5.62
CA ALA A 234 -0.80 11.54 -5.58
C ALA A 234 -1.35 10.74 -4.40
N VAL A 235 -2.54 11.12 -3.96
CA VAL A 235 -3.39 10.33 -3.07
C VAL A 235 -4.64 9.96 -3.86
N ILE A 236 -4.91 8.67 -4.01
CA ILE A 236 -6.08 8.17 -4.74
C ILE A 236 -7.04 7.55 -3.72
N PRO A 237 -8.16 8.23 -3.39
CA PRO A 237 -9.19 7.67 -2.55
C PRO A 237 -9.91 6.50 -3.26
N VAL A 238 -10.15 5.41 -2.52
CA VAL A 238 -11.00 4.29 -2.93
C VAL A 238 -11.99 4.06 -1.78
N ASP A 239 -12.96 4.95 -1.66
CA ASP A 239 -13.72 5.16 -0.43
C ASP A 239 -15.21 5.42 -0.62
N GLY A 240 -15.71 5.31 -1.85
CA GLY A 240 -17.10 5.57 -2.17
C GLY A 240 -17.53 7.03 -1.97
N GLY A 241 -16.55 7.97 -1.97
CA GLY A 241 -16.76 9.41 -1.77
C GLY A 241 -16.73 9.84 -0.30
N MET A 242 -16.38 8.95 0.63
CA MET A 242 -16.34 9.24 2.08
C MET A 242 -15.42 10.42 2.41
N GLY A 243 -14.24 10.46 1.79
CA GLY A 243 -13.21 11.47 2.03
C GLY A 243 -13.15 12.57 0.96
N MET A 244 -14.16 12.79 0.12
CA MET A 244 -14.11 13.84 -0.89
C MET A 244 -14.13 15.25 -0.27
N GLY A 245 -13.40 16.19 -0.88
CA GLY A 245 -13.37 17.60 -0.46
C GLY A 245 -12.09 18.04 0.23
N HIS A 246 -10.98 17.28 0.11
CA HIS A 246 -9.63 17.67 0.56
C HIS A 246 -8.57 17.49 -0.50
#